data_07f16bad2eda9688e209ad1c90b7c319
#
_entry.id   07f16bad2eda9688e209ad1c90b7c319
#
_cell.length_a   1.000
_cell.length_b   1.000
_cell.length_c   1.000
_cell.angle_alpha   90.00
_cell.angle_beta   90.00
_cell.angle_gamma   90.00
#
_symmetry.space_group_name_H-M   'P 1'
#
loop_
_entity.id
_entity.type
_entity.pdbx_description
1 polymer ?
#
loop_
_entity_poly.entity_id
_entity_poly.type
_entity_poly.pdbx_seq_one_letter_code
_entity_poly.pdbx_strand_id
1 'polypeptide(L)'
;FTEVHMKIWLDDLRVAPDGYETAKSVNEAIDLIEECEQNGEEIEVLDLDHDLGDYAYDGGDAIKLLDYLAERETFYLVEIHTANPVGRENMYRMLDRYWPDLY
;
A
#
# COMPACT_ATOMS: atom_id res chain seq x y z
N PHE A 1 -27.56 3.46 3.55
CA PHE A 1 -26.12 3.77 3.50
C PHE A 1 -25.32 2.56 3.12
N THR A 2 -24.61 2.68 2.03
CA THR A 2 -23.60 1.70 1.67
C THR A 2 -22.25 2.32 2.02
N GLU A 3 -21.52 1.73 2.96
CA GLU A 3 -20.14 2.11 3.20
C GLU A 3 -19.33 1.71 1.99
N VAL A 4 -18.48 2.63 1.53
CA VAL A 4 -17.55 2.34 0.44
C VAL A 4 -16.23 1.88 1.05
N HIS A 5 -15.85 0.64 0.73
CA HIS A 5 -14.60 0.05 1.18
C HIS A 5 -13.64 -0.02 0.00
N MET A 6 -12.52 0.65 0.11
CA MET A 6 -11.51 0.70 -0.94
C MET A 6 -10.42 -0.32 -0.69
N LYS A 7 -10.09 -1.08 -1.72
CA LYS A 7 -8.95 -2.00 -1.73
C LYS A 7 -7.97 -1.47 -2.75
N ILE A 8 -6.72 -1.28 -2.34
CA ILE A 8 -5.69 -0.66 -3.19
C ILE A 8 -4.61 -1.70 -3.50
N TRP A 9 -4.30 -1.80 -4.78
CA TRP A 9 -3.28 -2.71 -5.32
C TRP A 9 -2.11 -1.89 -5.85
N LEU A 10 -0.94 -2.04 -5.22
CA LEU A 10 0.28 -1.36 -5.66
C LEU A 10 1.17 -2.35 -6.39
N ASP A 11 1.24 -2.23 -7.70
CA ASP A 11 2.05 -3.08 -8.56
C ASP A 11 2.19 -2.42 -9.92
N ASP A 12 3.38 -2.42 -10.48
CA ASP A 12 3.66 -1.82 -11.79
C ASP A 12 3.31 -2.74 -12.97
N LEU A 13 3.24 -4.05 -12.75
CA LEU A 13 3.10 -5.04 -13.81
C LEU A 13 1.86 -5.92 -13.71
N ARG A 14 1.57 -6.42 -12.51
CA ARG A 14 0.49 -7.40 -12.32
C ARG A 14 -0.87 -6.71 -12.33
N VAL A 15 -1.81 -7.34 -13.02
CA VAL A 15 -3.20 -6.87 -13.02
C VAL A 15 -3.83 -7.13 -11.65
N ALA A 16 -4.49 -6.12 -11.10
CA ALA A 16 -5.16 -6.24 -9.82
C ALA A 16 -6.33 -7.22 -9.90
N PRO A 17 -6.62 -7.94 -8.81
CA PRO A 17 -7.87 -8.69 -8.70
C PRO A 17 -9.09 -7.77 -8.81
N ASP A 18 -10.26 -8.35 -9.12
CA ASP A 18 -11.50 -7.59 -9.19
C ASP A 18 -11.77 -6.88 -7.85
N GLY A 19 -12.24 -5.67 -7.93
CA GLY A 19 -12.60 -4.87 -6.76
C GLY A 19 -11.46 -4.03 -6.17
N TYR A 20 -10.27 -4.10 -6.77
CA TYR A 20 -9.13 -3.30 -6.35
C TYR A 20 -8.92 -2.09 -7.25
N GLU A 21 -8.55 -0.98 -6.64
CA GLU A 21 -8.03 0.18 -7.38
C GLU A 21 -6.51 0.03 -7.54
N THR A 22 -6.00 0.27 -8.72
CA THR A 22 -4.59 0.08 -9.04
C THR A 22 -3.79 1.37 -8.91
N ALA A 23 -2.65 1.27 -8.22
CA ALA A 23 -1.60 2.28 -8.25
C ALA A 23 -0.32 1.61 -8.74
N LYS A 24 0.44 2.28 -9.60
CA LYS A 24 1.68 1.74 -10.17
C LYS A 24 2.93 2.30 -9.51
N SER A 25 2.81 3.38 -8.78
CA SER A 25 3.90 4.01 -8.04
C SER A 25 3.47 4.33 -6.62
N VAL A 26 4.45 4.59 -5.76
CA VAL A 26 4.17 5.00 -4.38
C VAL A 26 3.40 6.31 -4.35
N ASN A 27 3.79 7.29 -5.17
CA ASN A 27 3.07 8.57 -5.20
C ASN A 27 1.64 8.43 -5.69
N GLU A 28 1.36 7.57 -6.68
CA GLU A 28 0.00 7.26 -7.09
C GLU A 28 -0.80 6.64 -5.94
N ALA A 29 -0.19 5.73 -5.18
CA ALA A 29 -0.84 5.11 -4.03
C ALA A 29 -1.16 6.14 -2.94
N ILE A 30 -0.24 7.06 -2.66
CA ILE A 30 -0.44 8.13 -1.69
C ILE A 30 -1.59 9.04 -2.13
N ASP A 31 -1.62 9.44 -3.40
CA ASP A 31 -2.70 10.28 -3.93
C ASP A 31 -4.06 9.58 -3.78
N LEU A 32 -4.11 8.30 -4.08
CA LEU A 32 -5.33 7.51 -3.96
C LEU A 32 -5.79 7.38 -2.50
N ILE A 33 -4.85 7.16 -1.58
CA ILE A 33 -5.12 7.11 -0.14
C ILE A 33 -5.70 8.45 0.34
N GLU A 34 -5.05 9.55 -0.01
CA GLU A 34 -5.49 10.88 0.40
C GLU A 34 -6.86 11.24 -0.18
N GLU A 35 -7.12 10.86 -1.42
CA GLU A 35 -8.43 11.05 -2.03
C GLU A 35 -9.52 10.27 -1.28
N CYS A 36 -9.25 9.02 -0.95
CA CYS A 36 -10.18 8.21 -0.16
C CYS A 36 -10.47 8.84 1.20
N GLU A 37 -9.43 9.31 1.87
CA GLU A 37 -9.56 9.96 3.18
C GLU A 37 -10.38 11.23 3.10
N GLN A 38 -10.16 12.05 2.07
CA GLN A 38 -10.93 13.29 1.85
C GLN A 38 -12.41 13.01 1.58
N ASN A 39 -12.69 11.91 0.88
CA ASN A 39 -14.07 11.54 0.53
C ASN A 39 -14.79 10.75 1.61
N GLY A 40 -14.11 10.46 2.73
CA GLY A 40 -14.69 9.65 3.81
C GLY A 40 -14.83 8.19 3.45
N GLU A 41 -14.09 7.71 2.44
CA GLU A 41 -14.08 6.31 2.03
C GLU A 41 -13.13 5.52 2.93
N GLU A 42 -13.57 4.36 3.40
CA GLU A 42 -12.74 3.51 4.24
C GLU A 42 -11.78 2.68 3.39
N ILE A 43 -10.52 2.66 3.76
CA ILE A 43 -9.50 1.83 3.10
C ILE A 43 -9.44 0.49 3.85
N GLU A 44 -9.89 -0.56 3.19
CA GLU A 44 -9.98 -1.89 3.77
C GLU A 44 -8.62 -2.59 3.80
N VAL A 45 -7.86 -2.48 2.71
CA VAL A 45 -6.57 -3.16 2.57
C VAL A 45 -5.69 -2.48 1.55
N LEU A 46 -4.39 -2.49 1.81
CA LEU A 46 -3.35 -2.13 0.86
C LEU A 46 -2.58 -3.39 0.52
N ASP A 47 -2.65 -3.83 -0.72
CA ASP A 47 -1.94 -5.03 -1.18
C ASP A 47 -0.76 -4.60 -2.04
N LEU A 48 0.45 -4.85 -1.55
CA LEU A 48 1.65 -4.18 -2.03
C LEU A 48 2.68 -5.14 -2.62
N ASP A 49 3.19 -4.81 -3.82
CA ASP A 49 4.46 -5.32 -4.31
C ASP A 49 5.59 -4.44 -3.76
N HIS A 50 6.79 -4.99 -3.60
CA HIS A 50 7.95 -4.24 -3.14
C HIS A 50 8.59 -3.44 -4.28
N ASP A 51 8.86 -4.12 -5.40
CA ASP A 51 9.58 -3.55 -6.53
C ASP A 51 8.59 -2.98 -7.55
N LEU A 52 8.78 -1.72 -7.92
CA LEU A 52 7.87 -1.00 -8.81
C LEU A 52 8.50 -0.69 -10.17
N GLY A 53 9.63 -1.32 -10.49
CA GLY A 53 10.27 -1.26 -11.80
C GLY A 53 10.53 0.17 -12.25
N ASP A 54 10.05 0.49 -13.45
CA ASP A 54 10.23 1.82 -14.04
C ASP A 54 9.49 2.92 -13.27
N TYR A 55 8.55 2.57 -12.40
CA TYR A 55 7.80 3.54 -11.59
C TYR A 55 8.48 3.87 -10.27
N ALA A 56 9.63 3.28 -9.98
CA ALA A 56 10.38 3.58 -8.75
C ALA A 56 10.87 5.03 -8.68
N TYR A 57 10.98 5.71 -9.81
CA TYR A 57 11.30 7.14 -9.83
C TYR A 57 10.21 8.00 -9.18
N ASP A 58 8.99 7.50 -9.12
CA ASP A 58 7.81 8.23 -8.62
C ASP A 58 7.48 7.81 -7.19
N GLY A 59 8.41 8.02 -6.27
CA GLY A 59 8.21 7.79 -4.85
C GLY A 59 8.99 6.62 -4.25
N GLY A 60 9.79 5.91 -5.05
CA GLY A 60 10.61 4.80 -4.57
C GLY A 60 9.91 3.45 -4.60
N ASP A 61 10.41 2.51 -3.81
CA ASP A 61 9.77 1.21 -3.62
C ASP A 61 8.70 1.27 -2.52
N ALA A 62 8.01 0.15 -2.31
CA ALA A 62 6.88 0.11 -1.37
C ALA A 62 7.26 0.38 0.08
N ILE A 63 8.53 0.24 0.47
CA ILE A 63 8.99 0.64 1.80
C ILE A 63 8.68 2.12 2.05
N LYS A 64 8.79 2.95 1.03
CA LYS A 64 8.48 4.39 1.14
C LYS A 64 7.01 4.65 1.47
N LEU A 65 6.12 3.81 0.97
CA LEU A 65 4.70 3.90 1.34
C LEU A 65 4.50 3.55 2.82
N LEU A 66 5.17 2.50 3.29
CA LEU A 66 5.10 2.11 4.71
C LEU A 66 5.68 3.20 5.61
N ASP A 67 6.79 3.82 5.21
CA ASP A 67 7.37 4.97 5.93
C ASP A 67 6.36 6.12 6.04
N TYR A 68 5.72 6.46 4.94
CA TYR A 68 4.71 7.53 4.88
C TYR A 68 3.56 7.25 5.86
N LEU A 69 3.06 6.02 5.87
CA LEU A 69 1.96 5.63 6.75
C LEU A 69 2.39 5.60 8.22
N ALA A 70 3.58 5.09 8.50
CA ALA A 70 4.13 5.02 9.86
C ALA A 70 4.34 6.42 10.45
N GLU A 71 4.87 7.36 9.67
CA GLU A 71 5.05 8.75 10.11
C GLU A 71 3.73 9.43 10.46
N ARG A 72 2.67 9.11 9.74
CA ARG A 72 1.32 9.63 9.99
C ARG A 72 0.59 8.86 11.09
N GLU A 73 1.17 7.77 11.58
CA GLU A 73 0.50 6.85 12.50
C GLU A 73 -0.84 6.36 11.95
N THR A 74 -0.89 6.11 10.64
CA THR A 74 -2.09 5.62 9.94
C THR A 74 -1.86 4.18 9.51
N PHE A 75 -2.41 3.23 10.26
CA PHE A 75 -2.06 1.83 10.15
C PHE A 75 -3.16 1.01 9.48
N TYR A 76 -3.31 1.17 8.16
CA TYR A 76 -4.22 0.33 7.37
C TYR A 76 -3.72 -1.12 7.34
N LEU A 77 -4.63 -2.04 7.14
CA LEU A 77 -4.26 -3.45 6.92
C LEU A 77 -3.42 -3.54 5.65
N VAL A 78 -2.27 -4.19 5.75
CA VAL A 78 -1.33 -4.37 4.63
C VAL A 78 -1.17 -5.84 4.31
N GLU A 79 -1.33 -6.21 3.05
CA GLU A 79 -0.97 -7.50 2.51
C GLU A 79 0.20 -7.31 1.55
N ILE A 80 1.03 -8.32 1.40
CA ILE A 80 2.25 -8.24 0.60
C ILE A 80 2.23 -9.35 -0.45
N HIS A 81 2.39 -8.97 -1.73
CA HIS A 81 2.41 -9.91 -2.84
C HIS A 81 3.67 -9.72 -3.69
N THR A 82 4.84 -9.82 -3.13
CA THR A 82 6.09 -9.63 -3.88
C THR A 82 6.82 -10.94 -4.12
N ALA A 83 7.49 -11.03 -5.27
CA ALA A 83 8.39 -12.13 -5.60
C ALA A 83 9.80 -11.92 -5.01
N ASN A 84 10.10 -10.73 -4.47
CA ASN A 84 11.39 -10.40 -3.88
C ASN A 84 11.44 -10.80 -2.41
N PRO A 85 12.16 -11.89 -2.03
CA PRO A 85 12.16 -12.35 -0.64
C PRO A 85 12.81 -11.36 0.34
N VAL A 86 13.82 -10.63 -0.10
CA VAL A 86 14.47 -9.60 0.74
C VAL A 86 13.53 -8.43 0.96
N GLY A 87 12.89 -7.95 -0.09
CA GLY A 87 11.89 -6.89 0.00
C GLY A 87 10.72 -7.27 0.89
N ARG A 88 10.23 -8.50 0.76
CA ARG A 88 9.16 -9.04 1.62
C ARG A 88 9.55 -8.98 3.09
N GLU A 89 10.74 -9.47 3.41
CA GLU A 89 11.25 -9.50 4.78
C GLU A 89 11.36 -8.10 5.35
N ASN A 90 11.88 -7.16 4.57
CA ASN A 90 12.00 -5.76 4.99
C ASN A 90 10.64 -5.12 5.26
N MET A 91 9.64 -5.41 4.44
CA MET A 91 8.29 -4.91 4.64
C MET A 91 7.66 -5.48 5.92
N TYR A 92 7.82 -6.78 6.16
CA TYR A 92 7.33 -7.40 7.40
C TYR A 92 8.01 -6.83 8.65
N ARG A 93 9.31 -6.51 8.57
CA ARG A 93 10.00 -5.85 9.69
C ARG A 93 9.40 -4.49 9.99
N MET A 94 9.04 -3.73 8.97
CA MET A 94 8.36 -2.45 9.13
C MET A 94 7.01 -2.62 9.83
N LEU A 95 6.23 -3.59 9.39
CA LEU A 95 4.93 -3.88 9.98
C LEU A 95 5.07 -4.32 11.44
N ASP A 96 6.01 -5.20 11.73
CA ASP A 96 6.27 -5.66 13.10
C ASP A 96 6.70 -4.52 14.03
N ARG A 97 7.46 -3.57 13.49
CA ARG A 97 8.01 -2.47 14.29
C ARG A 97 7.01 -1.38 14.56
N TYR A 98 6.21 -0.99 13.56
CA TYR A 98 5.39 0.23 13.63
C TYR A 98 3.90 -0.03 13.70
N TRP A 99 3.40 -1.09 13.11
CA TRP A 99 1.97 -1.38 13.14
C TRP A 99 1.57 -1.97 14.48
N PRO A 100 0.40 -1.58 15.03
CA PRO A 100 -0.08 -2.21 16.26
C PRO A 100 -0.45 -3.67 16.00
N ASP A 101 -0.68 -4.44 17.09
CA ASP A 101 -0.94 -5.89 17.02
C ASP A 101 -2.24 -6.23 16.28
N LEU A 102 -2.25 -5.99 14.97
CA LEU A 102 -3.33 -6.39 14.07
C LEU A 102 -2.96 -7.64 13.27
N TYR A 103 -1.74 -8.08 13.40
CA TYR A 103 -1.17 -9.15 12.59
C TYR A 103 -0.76 -10.33 13.45
#